data_5305c47f1fa46e5b2b87321639f10cc3
#
_entry.id   5305c47f1fa46e5b2b87321639f10cc3
#
_cell.length_a   1.000
_cell.length_b   1.000
_cell.length_c   1.000
_cell.angle_alpha   90.00
_cell.angle_beta   90.00
_cell.angle_gamma   90.00
#
_symmetry.space_group_name_H-M   'P 1'
#
loop_
_entity.id
_entity.type
_entity.pdbx_description
1 polymer ?
#
loop_
_entity_poly.entity_id
_entity_poly.type
_entity_poly.pdbx_seq_one_letter_code
_entity_poly.pdbx_strand_id
1 'polypeptide(L)'
;MEQEVFVPVPAERLRAALADPAQVARAVPGLQQDAGTEPVAGRLKIRIGGHTITYRGTVRLSAREDGAYAVEGDATEARGGGAVKLTLLLRLQQTDAGTTLRIEGTATADGRVAELPGEQVRSAVARLLNRFAENLGAGAAAGAAEEAVGDEPEGKA
;
A
#
# COMPACT_ATOMS: atom_id res chain seq x y z
N MET A 1 13.30 6.81 5.15
CA MET A 1 12.04 7.06 4.42
C MET A 1 10.92 7.23 5.43
N GLU A 2 10.19 8.32 5.32
CA GLU A 2 9.14 8.65 6.25
C GLU A 2 8.04 9.43 5.54
N GLN A 3 6.76 9.07 5.82
CA GLN A 3 5.63 9.68 5.14
C GLN A 3 4.43 9.67 6.09
N GLU A 4 3.67 10.77 6.12
CA GLU A 4 2.42 10.83 6.85
C GLU A 4 1.31 11.17 5.88
N VAL A 5 0.20 10.44 5.98
CA VAL A 5 -0.96 10.67 5.14
C VAL A 5 -2.20 10.69 6.01
N PHE A 6 -3.00 11.74 5.90
CA PHE A 6 -4.30 11.78 6.56
C PHE A 6 -5.34 11.09 5.68
N VAL A 7 -6.15 10.23 6.30
CA VAL A 7 -7.23 9.50 5.62
C VAL A 7 -8.52 9.73 6.41
N PRO A 8 -9.58 10.24 5.79
CA PRO A 8 -10.82 10.55 6.50
C PRO A 8 -11.68 9.31 6.76
N VAL A 9 -11.10 8.32 7.39
CA VAL A 9 -11.73 7.03 7.70
C VAL A 9 -11.30 6.63 9.11
N PRO A 10 -12.20 6.08 9.95
CA PRO A 10 -11.83 5.63 11.28
C PRO A 10 -10.74 4.55 11.25
N ALA A 11 -9.88 4.55 12.25
CA ALA A 11 -8.77 3.62 12.31
C ALA A 11 -9.23 2.15 12.29
N GLU A 12 -10.35 1.84 12.93
CA GLU A 12 -10.85 0.45 12.94
C GLU A 12 -11.22 -0.04 11.54
N ARG A 13 -11.70 0.86 10.67
CA ARG A 13 -12.01 0.51 9.29
C ARG A 13 -10.74 0.28 8.47
N LEU A 14 -9.72 1.07 8.72
CA LEU A 14 -8.42 0.85 8.10
C LEU A 14 -7.79 -0.45 8.58
N ARG A 15 -7.94 -0.79 9.85
CA ARG A 15 -7.44 -2.06 10.37
C ARG A 15 -8.14 -3.25 9.71
N ALA A 16 -9.44 -3.15 9.49
CA ALA A 16 -10.18 -4.19 8.79
C ALA A 16 -9.68 -4.35 7.34
N ALA A 17 -9.41 -3.23 6.67
CA ALA A 17 -8.87 -3.26 5.31
C ALA A 17 -7.47 -3.85 5.28
N LEU A 18 -6.63 -3.50 6.25
CA LEU A 18 -5.26 -4.03 6.33
C LEU A 18 -5.22 -5.53 6.66
N ALA A 19 -6.27 -6.03 7.28
CA ALA A 19 -6.41 -7.46 7.56
C ALA A 19 -6.87 -8.27 6.34
N ASP A 20 -7.28 -7.59 5.27
CA ASP A 20 -7.77 -8.23 4.05
C ASP A 20 -6.73 -8.06 2.92
N PRO A 21 -5.96 -9.11 2.61
CA PRO A 21 -4.93 -9.02 1.58
C PRO A 21 -5.46 -8.56 0.21
N ALA A 22 -6.69 -8.90 -0.12
CA ALA A 22 -7.28 -8.46 -1.38
C ALA A 22 -7.49 -6.94 -1.42
N GLN A 23 -7.90 -6.34 -0.31
CA GLN A 23 -8.04 -4.90 -0.20
C GLN A 23 -6.66 -4.20 -0.24
N VAL A 24 -5.68 -4.78 0.42
CA VAL A 24 -4.31 -4.25 0.39
C VAL A 24 -3.80 -4.25 -1.05
N ALA A 25 -3.99 -5.34 -1.77
CA ALA A 25 -3.56 -5.45 -3.16
C ALA A 25 -4.23 -4.42 -4.05
N ARG A 26 -5.54 -4.22 -3.88
CA ARG A 26 -6.27 -3.23 -4.67
C ARG A 26 -5.84 -1.79 -4.36
N ALA A 27 -5.31 -1.56 -3.16
CA ALA A 27 -4.84 -0.24 -2.77
C ALA A 27 -3.51 0.14 -3.41
N VAL A 28 -2.70 -0.83 -3.82
CA VAL A 28 -1.41 -0.55 -4.48
C VAL A 28 -1.68 -0.03 -5.89
N PRO A 29 -1.33 1.23 -6.17
CA PRO A 29 -1.67 1.83 -7.46
C PRO A 29 -0.94 1.13 -8.61
N GLY A 30 -1.70 0.70 -9.61
CA GLY A 30 -1.13 0.09 -10.81
C GLY A 30 -0.68 -1.34 -10.69
N LEU A 31 -0.96 -1.98 -9.56
CA LEU A 31 -0.57 -3.38 -9.39
C LEU A 31 -1.42 -4.30 -10.28
N GLN A 32 -0.74 -5.13 -11.07
CA GLN A 32 -1.36 -6.20 -11.81
C GLN A 32 -1.08 -7.51 -11.08
N GLN A 33 -2.11 -8.04 -10.42
CA GLN A 33 -1.98 -9.24 -9.59
C GLN A 33 -1.79 -10.49 -10.44
N ASP A 34 -0.95 -11.40 -9.95
CA ASP A 34 -0.78 -12.70 -10.58
C ASP A 34 -1.93 -13.62 -10.17
N ALA A 35 -2.52 -14.31 -11.14
CA ALA A 35 -3.60 -15.25 -10.86
C ALA A 35 -3.07 -16.49 -10.14
N GLY A 36 -3.83 -16.96 -9.15
CA GLY A 36 -3.50 -18.19 -8.43
C GLY A 36 -2.33 -18.08 -7.45
N THR A 37 -1.83 -16.88 -7.19
CA THR A 37 -0.75 -16.65 -6.23
C THR A 37 -1.26 -15.83 -5.05
N GLU A 38 -0.33 -15.39 -4.19
CA GLU A 38 -0.68 -14.54 -3.06
C GLU A 38 -1.32 -13.25 -3.55
N PRO A 39 -2.33 -12.70 -2.84
CA PRO A 39 -3.04 -11.51 -3.28
C PRO A 39 -2.17 -10.29 -3.54
N VAL A 40 -1.07 -10.15 -2.81
CA VAL A 40 -0.18 -8.99 -2.98
C VAL A 40 1.09 -9.43 -3.71
N ALA A 41 0.92 -10.09 -4.81
CA ALA A 41 1.99 -10.50 -5.70
C ALA A 41 1.62 -10.10 -7.12
N GLY A 42 2.61 -9.67 -7.90
CA GLY A 42 2.34 -9.30 -9.27
C GLY A 42 3.36 -8.34 -9.83
N ARG A 43 2.89 -7.54 -10.77
CA ARG A 43 3.70 -6.64 -11.55
C ARG A 43 3.29 -5.20 -11.27
N LEU A 44 4.28 -4.33 -11.06
CA LEU A 44 4.03 -2.93 -10.76
C LEU A 44 4.92 -2.05 -11.63
N LYS A 45 4.29 -1.08 -12.30
CA LYS A 45 5.01 -0.05 -13.06
C LYS A 45 5.15 1.19 -12.21
N ILE A 46 6.37 1.66 -12.05
CA ILE A 46 6.65 2.88 -11.30
C ILE A 46 7.26 3.90 -12.24
N ARG A 47 6.68 5.09 -12.25
CA ARG A 47 7.19 6.19 -13.05
C ARG A 47 8.03 7.11 -12.17
N ILE A 48 9.29 7.29 -12.56
CA ILE A 48 10.25 8.10 -11.83
C ILE A 48 10.82 9.13 -12.81
N GLY A 49 10.40 10.38 -12.67
CA GLY A 49 10.75 11.40 -13.65
C GLY A 49 10.19 11.01 -15.01
N GLY A 50 11.04 10.96 -16.03
CA GLY A 50 10.67 10.52 -17.37
C GLY A 50 10.84 9.02 -17.61
N HIS A 51 11.18 8.26 -16.58
CA HIS A 51 11.48 6.85 -16.69
C HIS A 51 10.38 5.98 -16.10
N THR A 52 10.11 4.84 -16.72
CA THR A 52 9.17 3.85 -16.18
C THR A 52 9.92 2.54 -15.97
N ILE A 53 9.84 2.01 -14.74
CA ILE A 53 10.45 0.74 -14.40
C ILE A 53 9.34 -0.22 -13.99
N THR A 54 9.33 -1.40 -14.57
CA THR A 54 8.38 -2.45 -14.22
C THR A 54 9.06 -3.43 -13.27
N TYR A 55 8.44 -3.65 -12.12
CA TYR A 55 8.92 -4.61 -11.13
C TYR A 55 7.94 -5.77 -11.03
N ARG A 56 8.48 -6.93 -10.67
CA ARG A 56 7.68 -8.09 -10.31
C ARG A 56 8.09 -8.52 -8.93
N GLY A 57 7.11 -8.69 -8.04
CA GLY A 57 7.45 -9.05 -6.69
C GLY A 57 6.26 -9.32 -5.80
N THR A 58 6.54 -9.34 -4.50
CA THR A 58 5.55 -9.62 -3.47
C THR A 58 5.68 -8.62 -2.34
N VAL A 59 4.55 -8.38 -1.68
CA VAL A 59 4.51 -7.58 -0.45
C VAL A 59 3.81 -8.42 0.61
N ARG A 60 4.37 -8.44 1.80
CA ARG A 60 3.84 -9.16 2.95
C ARG A 60 3.56 -8.19 4.08
N LEU A 61 2.36 -8.26 4.64
CA LEU A 61 1.92 -7.37 5.70
C LEU A 61 1.60 -8.20 6.93
N SER A 62 2.13 -7.80 8.10
CA SER A 62 1.93 -8.52 9.36
C SER A 62 1.51 -7.55 10.45
N ALA A 63 0.44 -7.88 11.17
CA ALA A 63 0.03 -7.11 12.34
C ALA A 63 0.98 -7.38 13.50
N ARG A 64 1.34 -6.33 14.23
CA ARG A 64 2.22 -6.42 15.40
C ARG A 64 1.40 -6.27 16.67
N GLU A 65 1.98 -6.73 17.78
CA GLU A 65 1.34 -6.63 19.08
C GLU A 65 1.09 -5.21 19.54
N ASP A 66 1.93 -4.27 19.11
CA ASP A 66 1.79 -2.86 19.47
C ASP A 66 0.78 -2.10 18.61
N GLY A 67 0.06 -2.80 17.74
CA GLY A 67 -0.94 -2.19 16.87
C GLY A 67 -0.40 -1.64 15.56
N ALA A 68 0.90 -1.69 15.36
CA ALA A 68 1.52 -1.32 14.10
C ALA A 68 1.50 -2.50 13.13
N TYR A 69 1.81 -2.23 11.87
CA TYR A 69 1.91 -3.26 10.84
C TYR A 69 3.29 -3.23 10.23
N ALA A 70 3.92 -4.39 10.14
CA ALA A 70 5.19 -4.55 9.45
C ALA A 70 4.91 -4.90 7.99
N VAL A 71 5.61 -4.25 7.08
CA VAL A 71 5.47 -4.48 5.64
C VAL A 71 6.83 -4.87 5.09
N GLU A 72 6.90 -6.00 4.41
CA GLU A 72 8.11 -6.45 3.74
C GLU A 72 7.81 -6.63 2.26
N GLY A 73 8.64 -6.05 1.42
CA GLY A 73 8.50 -6.16 -0.02
C GLY A 73 9.78 -6.60 -0.67
N ASP A 74 9.66 -7.47 -1.66
CA ASP A 74 10.76 -7.93 -2.49
C ASP A 74 10.33 -7.89 -3.93
N ALA A 75 11.15 -7.25 -4.77
CA ALA A 75 10.84 -7.14 -6.19
C ALA A 75 12.09 -7.15 -7.03
N THR A 76 11.95 -7.57 -8.27
CA THR A 76 13.02 -7.51 -9.26
C THR A 76 12.50 -6.81 -10.49
N GLU A 77 13.40 -6.16 -11.23
CA GLU A 77 13.03 -5.55 -12.49
C GLU A 77 12.56 -6.64 -13.44
N ALA A 78 11.45 -6.38 -14.15
CA ALA A 78 10.95 -7.31 -15.16
C ALA A 78 11.93 -7.47 -16.31
N ARG A 79 12.72 -6.43 -16.56
CA ARG A 79 13.78 -6.43 -17.55
C ARG A 79 15.04 -5.87 -16.89
N GLY A 80 16.09 -6.67 -16.79
CA GLY A 80 17.32 -6.29 -16.14
C GLY A 80 17.56 -7.10 -14.90
N GLY A 81 18.57 -6.73 -14.11
CA GLY A 81 18.97 -7.46 -12.92
C GLY A 81 18.73 -6.75 -11.60
N GLY A 82 18.09 -5.58 -11.63
CA GLY A 82 17.91 -4.80 -10.43
C GLY A 82 16.88 -5.39 -9.47
N ALA A 83 17.15 -5.26 -8.18
CA ALA A 83 16.29 -5.77 -7.13
C ALA A 83 15.98 -4.65 -6.13
N VAL A 84 14.81 -4.74 -5.50
CA VAL A 84 14.38 -3.82 -4.45
C VAL A 84 13.94 -4.63 -3.25
N LYS A 85 14.40 -4.21 -2.07
CA LYS A 85 13.91 -4.73 -0.80
C LYS A 85 13.37 -3.57 0.02
N LEU A 86 12.19 -3.78 0.57
CA LEU A 86 11.46 -2.75 1.30
C LEU A 86 11.07 -3.29 2.66
N THR A 87 11.34 -2.51 3.70
CA THR A 87 10.89 -2.82 5.06
C THR A 87 10.24 -1.57 5.62
N LEU A 88 8.95 -1.63 5.88
CA LEU A 88 8.19 -0.49 6.38
C LEU A 88 7.45 -0.85 7.66
N LEU A 89 7.14 0.19 8.42
CA LEU A 89 6.28 0.10 9.58
C LEU A 89 5.14 1.10 9.38
N LEU A 90 3.91 0.61 9.48
CA LEU A 90 2.72 1.45 9.40
C LEU A 90 2.14 1.63 10.78
N ARG A 91 1.88 2.89 11.16
CA ARG A 91 1.22 3.21 12.41
C ARG A 91 -0.03 4.02 12.12
N LEU A 92 -1.11 3.70 12.82
CA LEU A 92 -2.38 4.39 12.67
C LEU A 92 -2.64 5.21 13.93
N GLN A 93 -2.89 6.51 13.74
CA GLN A 93 -3.25 7.40 14.83
C GLN A 93 -4.66 7.94 14.58
N GLN A 94 -5.60 7.51 15.41
CA GLN A 94 -6.98 7.98 15.33
C GLN A 94 -7.06 9.45 15.73
N THR A 95 -7.77 10.23 14.94
CA THR A 95 -8.08 11.63 15.24
C THR A 95 -9.60 11.82 15.16
N ASP A 96 -10.08 13.01 15.52
CA ASP A 96 -11.52 13.31 15.45
C ASP A 96 -12.05 13.24 14.00
N ALA A 97 -11.22 13.59 13.03
CA ALA A 97 -11.65 13.66 11.64
C ALA A 97 -11.34 12.39 10.83
N GLY A 98 -10.57 11.47 11.38
CA GLY A 98 -10.16 10.25 10.66
C GLY A 98 -8.90 9.67 11.25
N THR A 99 -7.98 9.26 10.39
CA THR A 99 -6.75 8.60 10.82
C THR A 99 -5.54 9.21 10.14
N THR A 100 -4.48 9.45 10.91
CA THR A 100 -3.18 9.76 10.34
C THR A 100 -2.41 8.46 10.19
N LEU A 101 -2.06 8.13 8.97
CA LEU A 101 -1.27 6.94 8.67
C LEU A 101 0.20 7.36 8.57
N ARG A 102 1.02 6.85 9.47
CA ARG A 102 2.45 7.13 9.48
C ARG A 102 3.19 5.92 8.92
N ILE A 103 4.00 6.17 7.90
CA ILE A 103 4.75 5.13 7.21
C ILE A 103 6.22 5.47 7.34
N GLU A 104 7.01 4.56 7.91
CA GLU A 104 8.45 4.76 8.06
C GLU A 104 9.18 3.47 7.76
N GLY A 105 10.41 3.57 7.29
CA GLY A 105 11.21 2.41 7.02
C GLY A 105 12.37 2.66 6.10
N THR A 106 12.87 1.58 5.53
CA THR A 106 14.03 1.60 4.66
C THR A 106 13.75 0.82 3.39
N ALA A 107 14.46 1.22 2.35
CA ALA A 107 14.44 0.52 1.08
C ALA A 107 15.86 0.44 0.55
N THR A 108 16.22 -0.70 0.00
CA THR A 108 17.48 -0.86 -0.73
C THR A 108 17.13 -1.24 -2.16
N ALA A 109 17.86 -0.66 -3.10
CA ALA A 109 17.58 -0.89 -4.50
C ALA A 109 18.87 -0.84 -5.29
N ASP A 110 18.97 -1.69 -6.32
CA ASP A 110 20.05 -1.61 -7.27
C ASP A 110 19.45 -1.65 -8.69
N GLY A 111 20.30 -1.62 -9.70
CA GLY A 111 19.86 -1.59 -11.09
C GLY A 111 19.45 -0.19 -11.53
N ARG A 112 18.43 -0.13 -12.37
CA ARG A 112 18.04 1.13 -13.04
C ARG A 112 17.67 2.25 -12.08
N VAL A 113 16.95 1.94 -11.01
CA VAL A 113 16.51 2.95 -10.06
C VAL A 113 17.68 3.60 -9.34
N ALA A 114 18.76 2.86 -9.09
CA ALA A 114 19.93 3.40 -8.41
C ALA A 114 20.69 4.42 -9.27
N GLU A 115 20.45 4.42 -10.56
CA GLU A 115 21.09 5.35 -11.50
C GLU A 115 20.30 6.66 -11.65
N LEU A 116 19.09 6.72 -11.11
CA LEU A 116 18.24 7.89 -11.23
C LEU A 116 18.52 8.87 -10.09
N PRO A 117 18.21 10.16 -10.30
CA PRO A 117 18.38 11.16 -9.23
C PRO A 117 17.58 10.78 -7.98
N GLY A 118 18.24 10.77 -6.83
CA GLY A 118 17.61 10.35 -5.57
C GLY A 118 16.37 11.16 -5.23
N GLU A 119 16.34 12.44 -5.56
CA GLU A 119 15.19 13.30 -5.33
C GLU A 119 13.96 12.84 -6.14
N GLN A 120 14.18 12.45 -7.38
CA GLN A 120 13.09 11.95 -8.22
C GLN A 120 12.56 10.61 -7.71
N VAL A 121 13.45 9.76 -7.22
CA VAL A 121 13.06 8.48 -6.62
C VAL A 121 12.23 8.73 -5.35
N ARG A 122 12.67 9.62 -4.49
CA ARG A 122 11.94 9.94 -3.26
C ARG A 122 10.55 10.50 -3.57
N SER A 123 10.44 11.39 -4.57
CA SER A 123 9.14 11.92 -4.98
C SER A 123 8.21 10.83 -5.49
N ALA A 124 8.72 9.90 -6.27
CA ALA A 124 7.93 8.79 -6.80
C ALA A 124 7.43 7.90 -5.67
N VAL A 125 8.30 7.59 -4.70
CA VAL A 125 7.93 6.76 -3.55
C VAL A 125 6.87 7.46 -2.71
N ALA A 126 7.04 8.76 -2.45
CA ALA A 126 6.06 9.53 -1.68
C ALA A 126 4.68 9.50 -2.36
N ARG A 127 4.63 9.69 -3.68
CA ARG A 127 3.37 9.61 -4.41
C ARG A 127 2.73 8.23 -4.32
N LEU A 128 3.55 7.19 -4.43
CA LEU A 128 3.07 5.81 -4.33
C LEU A 128 2.44 5.55 -2.96
N LEU A 129 3.12 5.96 -1.90
CA LEU A 129 2.64 5.76 -0.53
C LEU A 129 1.37 6.58 -0.26
N ASN A 130 1.32 7.82 -0.74
CA ASN A 130 0.12 8.65 -0.61
C ASN A 130 -1.07 8.01 -1.33
N ARG A 131 -0.86 7.54 -2.55
CA ARG A 131 -1.92 6.91 -3.34
C ARG A 131 -2.37 5.60 -2.70
N PHE A 132 -1.43 4.83 -2.17
CA PHE A 132 -1.76 3.61 -1.44
C PHE A 132 -2.68 3.92 -0.25
N ALA A 133 -2.30 4.92 0.56
CA ALA A 133 -3.10 5.29 1.73
C ALA A 133 -4.49 5.78 1.35
N GLU A 134 -4.58 6.63 0.33
CA GLU A 134 -5.86 7.13 -0.17
C GLU A 134 -6.74 6.01 -0.70
N ASN A 135 -6.16 5.09 -1.48
CA ASN A 135 -6.89 3.96 -2.03
C ASN A 135 -7.36 3.00 -0.93
N LEU A 136 -6.51 2.79 0.08
CA LEU A 136 -6.88 1.95 1.22
C LEU A 136 -8.06 2.57 1.96
N GLY A 137 -8.02 3.88 2.17
CA GLY A 137 -9.12 4.61 2.81
C GLY A 137 -10.41 4.53 2.00
N ALA A 138 -10.33 4.70 0.70
CA ALA A 138 -11.49 4.59 -0.18
C ALA A 138 -12.09 3.18 -0.13
N GLY A 139 -11.25 2.15 -0.14
CA GLY A 139 -11.69 0.77 -0.02
C GLY A 139 -12.33 0.47 1.32
N ALA A 140 -11.75 1.00 2.40
CA ALA A 140 -12.30 0.84 3.74
C ALA A 140 -13.67 1.53 3.87
N ALA A 141 -13.81 2.72 3.30
CA ALA A 141 -15.08 3.45 3.31
C ALA A 141 -16.14 2.71 2.48
N ALA A 142 -15.77 2.17 1.33
CA ALA A 142 -16.68 1.39 0.50
C ALA A 142 -17.13 0.12 1.20
N GLY A 143 -16.22 -0.57 1.90
CA GLY A 143 -16.55 -1.75 2.69
C GLY A 143 -17.55 -1.44 3.78
N ALA A 144 -17.39 -0.32 4.48
CA ALA A 144 -18.35 0.13 5.49
C ALA A 144 -19.72 0.41 4.88
N ALA A 145 -19.76 1.05 3.71
CA ALA A 145 -21.01 1.34 3.03
C ALA A 145 -21.71 0.06 2.57
N GLU A 146 -20.97 -0.92 2.10
CA GLU A 146 -21.51 -2.21 1.71
C GLU A 146 -22.11 -2.95 2.89
N GLU A 147 -21.45 -2.93 4.04
CA GLU A 147 -21.96 -3.53 5.26
C GLU A 147 -23.27 -2.88 5.69
N ALA A 148 -23.34 -1.54 5.64
CA ALA A 148 -24.55 -0.82 6.00
C ALA A 148 -25.70 -1.14 5.07
N VAL A 149 -25.44 -1.25 3.77
CA VAL A 149 -26.45 -1.62 2.78
C VAL A 149 -26.89 -3.07 2.97
N GLY A 150 -25.94 -3.94 3.28
CA GLY A 150 -26.23 -5.35 3.49
C GLY A 150 -27.17 -5.61 4.66
N ASP A 151 -27.14 -4.74 5.67
CA ASP A 151 -28.01 -4.89 6.84
C ASP A 151 -29.43 -4.39 6.60
N GLU A 152 -29.61 -3.41 5.74
CA GLU A 152 -30.91 -2.84 5.47
C GLU A 152 -31.96 -3.78 4.87
N PRO A 153 -31.66 -4.59 3.87
CA PRO A 153 -32.67 -5.40 3.21
C PRO A 153 -33.45 -6.29 4.16
N GLU A 154 -32.83 -6.77 5.20
CA GLU A 154 -33.48 -7.64 6.15
C GLU A 154 -34.55 -6.93 6.94
N GLY A 155 -34.32 -5.68 7.26
CA GLY A 155 -35.30 -4.86 7.97
C GLY A 155 -36.52 -4.55 7.13
N LYS A 156 -36.43 -4.66 5.84
CA LYS A 156 -37.52 -4.32 4.93
C LYS A 156 -38.35 -5.52 4.52
N ALA A 157 -37.81 -6.66 4.68
CA ALA A 157 -38.51 -7.88 4.36
C ALA A 157 -39.57 -8.16 5.41
#